data_337e8d8f1914b6ad84af512e42100a08
#
_entry.id   337e8d8f1914b6ad84af512e42100a08
#
_cell.length_a   1.000
_cell.length_b   1.000
_cell.length_c   1.000
_cell.angle_alpha   90.00
_cell.angle_beta   90.00
_cell.angle_gamma   90.00
#
_symmetry.space_group_name_H-M   'P 1'
#
loop_
_entity.id
_entity.type
_entity.pdbx_description
1 polymer ?
#
loop_
_entity_poly.entity_id
_entity_poly.type
_entity_poly.pdbx_seq_one_letter_code
_entity_poly.pdbx_strand_id
1 'polypeptide(L)'
;MTTHTIDNIRNFSIVAHIDHGKSTLADRLIQQTGTVAARDMSEQILDSMDIERERGITIKAQTVRLEYKALDGKTYILNLMDTPGHVDFAYEVSRSLAACEGSLLVVDASQGVEAQTLANVYHALDAGHEIVPVLNKIDLPAAEPDRIKQQIEDVIGLDASQAVPISAKTGLNIDLVLEAIVTRLPPPKGDETAPLKALLVDSWYDAYLGVVVLVRVIDGVIRKGMRVRMMGADAHYEIDRIGVFRPKMSDAPQLGPGEIGFITAQIKQVADTRVGDTITDDKHPTAAALPGFKPAQPVVFCGLFPVDAADFEALRAAMGRLRLNDASFSYEMETSAALGFGFRCGFLGLLHLEIIQERLEREFNLDLIATAPSVIYKIALTDKTIIELHNPADMPDVVRIAEIQEPWIKATILTPDEYLGSILKLCQDRRGSQVDLNYVGKRAMVVYDLPLNEVVFDFYDRLKSISKGYASFDYVLTDYRAGDLVKMSILVNAEPVDALSMLVHRARADMRGRGMVEKMKDLIPPHMFQIPIQAAIGGRIIARETVRALRKDVTAKCYGGDASRKRKLLDKQKEGKKKMRQFGKVEIPQEAFIAALKMDAD
;
A
#
# COMPACT_ATOMS: atom_id res chain seq x y z
N MET A 1 -40.70 -0.61 -15.11
CA MET A 1 -39.30 -0.58 -15.63
C MET A 1 -38.96 0.89 -15.82
N THR A 2 -38.36 1.52 -14.85
CA THR A 2 -37.81 2.88 -15.00
C THR A 2 -36.53 2.78 -15.75
N THR A 3 -36.57 2.95 -17.07
CA THR A 3 -35.35 3.19 -17.88
C THR A 3 -34.86 4.58 -17.50
N HIS A 4 -33.86 4.62 -16.66
CA HIS A 4 -33.14 5.87 -16.36
C HIS A 4 -32.47 6.32 -17.65
N THR A 5 -32.69 7.56 -18.06
CA THR A 5 -31.92 8.15 -19.15
C THR A 5 -30.48 8.38 -18.72
N ILE A 6 -29.55 8.25 -19.62
CA ILE A 6 -28.11 8.46 -19.35
C ILE A 6 -27.83 9.83 -18.71
N ASP A 7 -28.62 10.85 -19.08
CA ASP A 7 -28.55 12.22 -18.55
C ASP A 7 -28.80 12.29 -17.03
N ASN A 8 -29.49 11.30 -16.47
CA ASN A 8 -29.83 11.24 -15.06
C ASN A 8 -28.85 10.34 -14.28
N ILE A 9 -27.72 9.94 -14.86
CA ILE A 9 -26.66 9.19 -14.19
C ILE A 9 -25.55 10.14 -13.78
N ARG A 10 -24.98 9.93 -12.58
CA ARG A 10 -23.74 10.61 -12.11
C ARG A 10 -22.82 9.56 -11.52
N ASN A 11 -21.64 9.42 -12.08
CA ASN A 11 -20.59 8.56 -11.55
C ASN A 11 -19.52 9.45 -10.94
N PHE A 12 -19.26 9.25 -9.67
CA PHE A 12 -18.32 10.09 -8.95
C PHE A 12 -17.56 9.33 -7.89
N SER A 13 -16.37 9.82 -7.59
CA SER A 13 -15.52 9.34 -6.50
C SER A 13 -15.45 10.38 -5.38
N ILE A 14 -15.02 9.95 -4.20
CA ILE A 14 -14.67 10.84 -3.10
C ILE A 14 -13.16 10.83 -2.95
N VAL A 15 -12.55 11.97 -3.14
CA VAL A 15 -11.12 12.22 -2.99
C VAL A 15 -10.87 13.00 -1.70
N ALA A 16 -10.08 12.47 -0.79
CA ALA A 16 -9.79 13.09 0.49
C ALA A 16 -8.44 12.63 1.04
N HIS A 17 -7.88 13.42 1.95
CA HIS A 17 -6.81 12.95 2.83
C HIS A 17 -7.37 12.01 3.91
N ILE A 18 -6.50 11.21 4.52
CA ILE A 18 -6.83 10.37 5.67
C ILE A 18 -7.42 11.28 6.77
N ASP A 19 -8.45 10.82 7.47
CA ASP A 19 -9.14 11.54 8.54
C ASP A 19 -9.91 12.82 8.13
N HIS A 20 -9.99 13.19 6.85
CA HIS A 20 -10.83 14.30 6.40
C HIS A 20 -12.34 13.96 6.38
N GLY A 21 -12.70 12.71 6.68
CA GLY A 21 -14.08 12.26 6.83
C GLY A 21 -14.73 11.73 5.57
N LYS A 22 -13.93 11.13 4.66
CA LYS A 22 -14.37 10.48 3.43
C LYS A 22 -15.45 9.42 3.66
N SER A 23 -15.15 8.38 4.46
CA SER A 23 -16.07 7.27 4.75
C SER A 23 -17.31 7.75 5.51
N THR A 24 -17.15 8.74 6.42
CA THR A 24 -18.30 9.36 7.11
C THR A 24 -19.22 10.09 6.14
N LEU A 25 -18.68 10.79 5.12
CA LEU A 25 -19.50 11.44 4.09
C LEU A 25 -20.22 10.39 3.23
N ALA A 26 -19.52 9.32 2.83
CA ALA A 26 -20.12 8.21 2.08
C ALA A 26 -21.31 7.60 2.84
N ASP A 27 -21.16 7.33 4.14
CA ASP A 27 -22.26 6.86 5.00
C ASP A 27 -23.46 7.82 5.03
N ARG A 28 -23.20 9.13 5.10
CA ARG A 28 -24.27 10.14 5.08
C ARG A 28 -25.00 10.20 3.74
N LEU A 29 -24.28 10.09 2.62
CA LEU A 29 -24.90 10.04 1.29
C LEU A 29 -25.79 8.80 1.15
N ILE A 30 -25.35 7.63 1.62
CA ILE A 30 -26.12 6.38 1.64
C ILE A 30 -27.37 6.52 2.54
N GLN A 31 -27.21 7.13 3.71
CA GLN A 31 -28.30 7.35 4.65
C GLN A 31 -29.35 8.33 4.10
N GLN A 32 -28.92 9.47 3.56
CA GLN A 32 -29.79 10.53 3.08
C GLN A 32 -30.61 10.10 1.86
N THR A 33 -30.04 9.25 1.00
CA THR A 33 -30.76 8.67 -0.16
C THR A 33 -31.68 7.51 0.22
N GLY A 34 -31.66 7.06 1.49
CA GLY A 34 -32.49 5.94 1.94
C GLY A 34 -32.12 4.60 1.31
N THR A 35 -30.91 4.48 0.74
CA THR A 35 -30.44 3.25 0.10
C THR A 35 -30.34 2.09 1.09
N VAL A 36 -30.00 2.41 2.34
CA VAL A 36 -29.98 1.48 3.48
C VAL A 36 -30.94 1.98 4.54
N ALA A 37 -31.77 1.08 5.10
CA ALA A 37 -32.69 1.45 6.17
C ALA A 37 -31.90 1.91 7.41
N ALA A 38 -32.40 2.91 8.13
CA ALA A 38 -31.70 3.50 9.27
C ALA A 38 -31.29 2.47 10.35
N ARG A 39 -32.08 1.40 10.53
CA ARG A 39 -31.79 0.31 11.48
C ARG A 39 -30.64 -0.62 11.04
N ASP A 40 -30.31 -0.63 9.74
CA ASP A 40 -29.31 -1.51 9.13
C ASP A 40 -28.01 -0.73 8.81
N MET A 41 -27.97 0.58 9.12
CA MET A 41 -26.79 1.42 8.98
C MET A 41 -25.76 1.06 10.06
N SER A 42 -24.52 0.87 9.62
CA SER A 42 -23.33 0.78 10.48
C SER A 42 -22.36 1.90 10.12
N GLU A 43 -21.46 2.22 11.02
CA GLU A 43 -20.36 3.14 10.70
C GLU A 43 -19.44 2.48 9.68
N GLN A 44 -18.97 3.28 8.70
CA GLN A 44 -18.09 2.84 7.63
C GLN A 44 -18.64 1.63 6.86
N ILE A 45 -19.91 1.75 6.40
CA ILE A 45 -20.65 0.63 5.79
C ILE A 45 -19.99 0.09 4.50
N LEU A 46 -19.20 0.91 3.83
CA LEU A 46 -18.43 0.53 2.64
C LEU A 46 -17.10 -0.14 2.99
N ASP A 47 -16.51 0.14 4.15
CA ASP A 47 -15.26 -0.49 4.58
C ASP A 47 -15.55 -1.94 5.01
N SER A 48 -15.35 -2.88 4.09
CA SER A 48 -15.77 -4.28 4.25
C SER A 48 -14.83 -5.13 5.09
N MET A 49 -13.57 -4.72 5.21
CA MET A 49 -12.54 -5.43 5.98
C MET A 49 -12.44 -4.90 7.40
N ASP A 50 -12.22 -5.78 8.37
CA ASP A 50 -12.01 -5.36 9.75
C ASP A 50 -10.78 -4.45 9.90
N ILE A 51 -9.72 -4.74 9.14
CA ILE A 51 -8.49 -3.94 9.11
C ILE A 51 -8.71 -2.50 8.58
N GLU A 52 -9.66 -2.30 7.65
CA GLU A 52 -10.05 -0.96 7.17
C GLU A 52 -10.66 -0.15 8.31
N ARG A 53 -11.60 -0.76 9.04
CA ARG A 53 -12.30 -0.14 10.17
C ARG A 53 -11.40 0.14 11.35
N GLU A 54 -10.49 -0.78 11.69
CA GLU A 54 -9.54 -0.62 12.79
C GLU A 54 -8.51 0.48 12.50
N ARG A 55 -8.03 0.56 11.26
CA ARG A 55 -7.03 1.56 10.85
C ARG A 55 -7.64 2.89 10.39
N GLY A 56 -8.96 2.95 10.19
CA GLY A 56 -9.66 4.13 9.69
C GLY A 56 -9.28 4.52 8.26
N ILE A 57 -8.88 3.56 7.43
CA ILE A 57 -8.46 3.78 6.05
C ILE A 57 -9.22 2.84 5.10
N THR A 58 -9.59 3.33 3.93
CA THR A 58 -10.09 2.49 2.84
C THR A 58 -8.90 1.87 2.11
N ILE A 59 -8.88 0.56 1.98
CA ILE A 59 -7.84 -0.21 1.30
C ILE A 59 -8.29 -0.57 -0.11
N LYS A 60 -9.51 -1.12 -0.23
CA LYS A 60 -10.09 -1.53 -1.50
C LYS A 60 -11.25 -0.61 -1.88
N ALA A 61 -11.24 -0.13 -3.13
CA ALA A 61 -12.32 0.67 -3.65
C ALA A 61 -13.65 -0.10 -3.64
N GLN A 62 -14.68 0.53 -3.12
CA GLN A 62 -16.05 -0.01 -3.08
C GLN A 62 -16.97 0.86 -3.91
N THR A 63 -18.02 0.26 -4.47
CA THR A 63 -19.01 1.00 -5.21
C THR A 63 -20.41 0.83 -4.62
N VAL A 64 -21.18 1.89 -4.67
CA VAL A 64 -22.60 1.85 -4.27
C VAL A 64 -23.46 2.69 -5.21
N ARG A 65 -24.59 2.13 -5.61
CA ARG A 65 -25.62 2.81 -6.40
C ARG A 65 -26.66 3.41 -5.48
N LEU A 66 -26.82 4.73 -5.56
CA LEU A 66 -27.80 5.51 -4.82
C LEU A 66 -28.90 6.01 -5.78
N GLU A 67 -30.12 6.11 -5.29
CA GLU A 67 -31.21 6.75 -6.00
C GLU A 67 -31.60 8.05 -5.28
N TYR A 68 -31.47 9.17 -5.97
CA TYR A 68 -31.74 10.48 -5.39
C TYR A 68 -32.79 11.24 -6.16
N LYS A 69 -33.85 11.71 -5.47
CA LYS A 69 -34.85 12.60 -6.03
C LYS A 69 -34.40 14.04 -5.79
N ALA A 70 -33.95 14.70 -6.85
CA ALA A 70 -33.43 16.05 -6.79
C ALA A 70 -34.53 17.12 -6.71
N LEU A 71 -34.10 18.36 -6.41
CA LEU A 71 -35.04 19.51 -6.33
C LEU A 71 -35.69 19.85 -7.66
N ASP A 72 -35.10 19.45 -8.80
CA ASP A 72 -35.70 19.59 -10.13
C ASP A 72 -36.86 18.60 -10.37
N GLY A 73 -37.15 17.73 -9.40
CA GLY A 73 -38.22 16.74 -9.45
C GLY A 73 -37.84 15.42 -10.16
N LYS A 74 -36.67 15.33 -10.77
CA LYS A 74 -36.19 14.11 -11.42
C LYS A 74 -35.51 13.16 -10.42
N THR A 75 -35.52 11.88 -10.77
CA THR A 75 -34.74 10.87 -10.04
C THR A 75 -33.44 10.60 -10.75
N TYR A 76 -32.33 10.74 -10.02
CA TYR A 76 -30.97 10.50 -10.49
C TYR A 76 -30.42 9.20 -9.92
N ILE A 77 -29.62 8.54 -10.72
CA ILE A 77 -28.78 7.41 -10.31
C ILE A 77 -27.40 7.96 -10.02
N LEU A 78 -26.98 7.83 -8.77
CA LEU A 78 -25.67 8.27 -8.31
C LEU A 78 -24.82 7.03 -8.02
N ASN A 79 -23.80 6.77 -8.82
CA ASN A 79 -22.85 5.70 -8.58
C ASN A 79 -21.64 6.29 -7.85
N LEU A 80 -21.55 6.03 -6.57
CA LEU A 80 -20.42 6.42 -5.74
C LEU A 80 -19.34 5.34 -5.82
N MET A 81 -18.11 5.75 -6.12
CA MET A 81 -16.88 4.95 -5.98
C MET A 81 -16.11 5.47 -4.79
N ASP A 82 -16.10 4.72 -3.69
CA ASP A 82 -15.26 5.05 -2.54
C ASP A 82 -13.82 4.62 -2.78
N THR A 83 -12.89 5.57 -2.79
CA THR A 83 -11.50 5.35 -3.21
C THR A 83 -10.55 5.40 -2.01
N PRO A 84 -9.47 4.61 -1.99
CA PRO A 84 -8.41 4.79 -1.00
C PRO A 84 -7.85 6.22 -0.98
N GLY A 85 -7.38 6.68 0.17
CA GLY A 85 -6.75 8.01 0.31
C GLY A 85 -5.22 7.98 0.31
N HIS A 86 -4.60 6.81 0.52
CA HIS A 86 -3.16 6.68 0.72
C HIS A 86 -2.40 6.45 -0.60
N VAL A 87 -1.19 7.00 -0.70
CA VAL A 87 -0.34 6.92 -1.91
C VAL A 87 -0.04 5.50 -2.35
N ASP A 88 0.14 4.56 -1.43
CA ASP A 88 0.40 3.15 -1.75
C ASP A 88 -0.73 2.52 -2.58
N PHE A 89 -1.94 3.09 -2.53
CA PHE A 89 -3.10 2.64 -3.29
C PHE A 89 -3.42 3.51 -4.50
N ALA A 90 -2.47 4.31 -4.98
CA ALA A 90 -2.67 5.18 -6.16
C ALA A 90 -3.16 4.39 -7.39
N TYR A 91 -2.78 3.12 -7.51
CA TYR A 91 -3.27 2.22 -8.56
C TYR A 91 -4.78 1.95 -8.42
N GLU A 92 -5.28 1.69 -7.20
CA GLU A 92 -6.72 1.52 -6.91
C GLU A 92 -7.47 2.82 -7.19
N VAL A 93 -6.90 3.96 -6.78
CA VAL A 93 -7.46 5.30 -7.04
C VAL A 93 -7.63 5.53 -8.54
N SER A 94 -6.58 5.33 -9.34
CA SER A 94 -6.62 5.58 -10.79
C SER A 94 -7.66 4.72 -11.51
N ARG A 95 -7.85 3.46 -11.10
CA ARG A 95 -8.88 2.58 -11.66
C ARG A 95 -10.29 3.05 -11.35
N SER A 96 -10.52 3.46 -10.11
CA SER A 96 -11.82 3.98 -9.66
C SER A 96 -12.16 5.29 -10.35
N LEU A 97 -11.20 6.18 -10.49
CA LEU A 97 -11.36 7.43 -11.23
C LEU A 97 -11.74 7.18 -12.69
N ALA A 98 -11.11 6.21 -13.38
CA ALA A 98 -11.44 5.89 -14.76
C ALA A 98 -12.89 5.40 -14.99
N ALA A 99 -13.58 5.02 -13.91
CA ALA A 99 -15.00 4.64 -13.97
C ALA A 99 -15.95 5.81 -13.73
N CYS A 100 -15.45 7.02 -13.43
CA CYS A 100 -16.24 8.18 -13.04
C CYS A 100 -16.02 9.36 -14.00
N GLU A 101 -16.94 10.32 -13.97
CA GLU A 101 -16.88 11.60 -14.67
C GLU A 101 -16.57 12.76 -13.73
N GLY A 102 -16.64 12.54 -12.41
CA GLY A 102 -16.39 13.61 -11.45
C GLY A 102 -15.92 13.13 -10.09
N SER A 103 -15.47 14.07 -9.27
CA SER A 103 -14.98 13.80 -7.92
C SER A 103 -15.45 14.84 -6.92
N LEU A 104 -15.77 14.39 -5.71
CA LEU A 104 -15.92 15.26 -4.55
C LEU A 104 -14.56 15.40 -3.87
N LEU A 105 -14.03 16.61 -3.81
CA LEU A 105 -12.81 16.93 -3.08
C LEU A 105 -13.18 17.30 -1.65
N VAL A 106 -12.98 16.39 -0.70
CA VAL A 106 -13.30 16.62 0.71
C VAL A 106 -12.07 17.12 1.46
N VAL A 107 -12.18 18.33 2.00
CA VAL A 107 -11.12 18.98 2.76
C VAL A 107 -11.63 19.30 4.17
N ASP A 108 -10.86 18.97 5.19
CA ASP A 108 -11.13 19.34 6.57
C ASP A 108 -11.00 20.86 6.73
N ALA A 109 -12.09 21.52 7.16
CA ALA A 109 -12.13 22.97 7.33
C ALA A 109 -11.20 23.51 8.45
N SER A 110 -10.67 22.63 9.30
CA SER A 110 -9.71 23.00 10.35
C SER A 110 -8.26 22.76 9.94
N GLN A 111 -7.99 21.68 9.17
CA GLN A 111 -6.62 21.28 8.77
C GLN A 111 -6.22 21.88 7.41
N GLY A 112 -7.13 21.88 6.45
CA GLY A 112 -6.90 22.38 5.10
C GLY A 112 -6.35 21.35 4.13
N VAL A 113 -5.71 21.82 3.05
CA VAL A 113 -5.13 20.99 2.00
C VAL A 113 -3.88 20.28 2.54
N GLU A 114 -3.79 18.98 2.27
CA GLU A 114 -2.68 18.11 2.64
C GLU A 114 -1.97 17.55 1.39
N ALA A 115 -0.77 16.98 1.53
CA ALA A 115 0.02 16.49 0.38
C ALA A 115 -0.72 15.42 -0.44
N GLN A 116 -1.37 14.46 0.23
CA GLN A 116 -2.17 13.43 -0.45
C GLN A 116 -3.40 14.01 -1.15
N THR A 117 -3.98 15.10 -0.61
CA THR A 117 -5.08 15.82 -1.28
C THR A 117 -4.64 16.30 -2.65
N LEU A 118 -3.45 16.92 -2.73
CA LEU A 118 -2.86 17.39 -3.98
C LEU A 118 -2.66 16.26 -5.00
N ALA A 119 -2.00 15.18 -4.58
CA ALA A 119 -1.73 14.05 -5.46
C ALA A 119 -3.03 13.45 -6.03
N ASN A 120 -4.02 13.21 -5.17
CA ASN A 120 -5.28 12.63 -5.59
C ASN A 120 -6.11 13.57 -6.49
N VAL A 121 -6.03 14.89 -6.25
CA VAL A 121 -6.69 15.87 -7.13
C VAL A 121 -6.04 15.88 -8.51
N TYR A 122 -4.70 15.85 -8.58
CA TYR A 122 -4.02 15.78 -9.88
C TYR A 122 -4.38 14.51 -10.65
N HIS A 123 -4.49 13.35 -9.97
CA HIS A 123 -4.98 12.13 -10.60
C HIS A 123 -6.40 12.27 -11.14
N ALA A 124 -7.29 12.97 -10.43
CA ALA A 124 -8.65 13.23 -10.89
C ALA A 124 -8.68 14.19 -12.09
N LEU A 125 -7.85 15.25 -12.06
CA LEU A 125 -7.71 16.19 -13.18
C LEU A 125 -7.13 15.52 -14.44
N ASP A 126 -6.12 14.68 -14.28
CA ASP A 126 -5.52 13.88 -15.37
C ASP A 126 -6.52 12.91 -15.98
N ALA A 127 -7.46 12.40 -15.18
CA ALA A 127 -8.59 11.58 -15.64
C ALA A 127 -9.71 12.41 -16.30
N GLY A 128 -9.61 13.73 -16.31
CA GLY A 128 -10.59 14.65 -16.91
C GLY A 128 -11.85 14.87 -16.06
N HIS A 129 -11.75 14.70 -14.75
CA HIS A 129 -12.90 14.87 -13.84
C HIS A 129 -13.27 16.32 -13.62
N GLU A 130 -14.58 16.58 -13.54
CA GLU A 130 -15.10 17.77 -12.87
C GLU A 130 -15.00 17.58 -11.35
N ILE A 131 -14.46 18.58 -10.64
CA ILE A 131 -14.21 18.48 -9.20
C ILE A 131 -15.11 19.43 -8.44
N VAL A 132 -15.84 18.90 -7.47
CA VAL A 132 -16.68 19.66 -6.55
C VAL A 132 -16.02 19.71 -5.17
N PRO A 133 -15.50 20.90 -4.74
CA PRO A 133 -14.94 21.05 -3.41
C PRO A 133 -16.01 20.98 -2.31
N VAL A 134 -15.72 20.23 -1.25
CA VAL A 134 -16.56 20.04 -0.06
C VAL A 134 -15.72 20.31 1.18
N LEU A 135 -16.11 21.27 2.00
CA LEU A 135 -15.43 21.63 3.24
C LEU A 135 -16.10 20.93 4.40
N ASN A 136 -15.45 19.91 4.93
CA ASN A 136 -15.99 19.09 6.02
C ASN A 136 -15.55 19.58 7.40
N LYS A 137 -16.22 19.11 8.43
CA LYS A 137 -15.98 19.39 9.85
C LYS A 137 -16.16 20.86 10.23
N ILE A 138 -17.12 21.56 9.59
CA ILE A 138 -17.44 22.96 9.93
C ILE A 138 -18.04 23.11 11.34
N ASP A 139 -18.41 22.02 11.99
CA ASP A 139 -18.86 21.96 13.38
C ASP A 139 -17.73 22.14 14.40
N LEU A 140 -16.47 22.05 13.98
CA LEU A 140 -15.34 22.23 14.87
C LEU A 140 -15.07 23.72 15.13
N PRO A 141 -14.73 24.11 16.40
CA PRO A 141 -14.40 25.51 16.73
C PRO A 141 -13.19 26.07 15.96
N ALA A 142 -12.30 25.20 15.49
CA ALA A 142 -11.12 25.57 14.72
C ALA A 142 -11.36 25.62 13.20
N ALA A 143 -12.61 25.41 12.75
CA ALA A 143 -12.93 25.45 11.33
C ALA A 143 -12.85 26.89 10.77
N GLU A 144 -12.12 27.06 9.67
CA GLU A 144 -11.94 28.33 8.96
C GLU A 144 -12.29 28.16 7.46
N PRO A 145 -13.58 27.99 7.09
CA PRO A 145 -13.97 27.67 5.73
C PRO A 145 -13.46 28.64 4.66
N ASP A 146 -13.51 29.94 4.92
CA ASP A 146 -13.08 30.96 3.94
C ASP A 146 -11.55 30.91 3.70
N ARG A 147 -10.78 30.66 4.73
CA ARG A 147 -9.32 30.44 4.60
C ARG A 147 -9.02 29.20 3.77
N ILE A 148 -9.80 28.12 3.97
CA ILE A 148 -9.58 26.87 3.23
C ILE A 148 -10.02 27.00 1.77
N LYS A 149 -11.07 27.75 1.45
CA LYS A 149 -11.41 28.09 0.07
C LYS A 149 -10.24 28.76 -0.63
N GLN A 150 -9.68 29.82 -0.02
CA GLN A 150 -8.52 30.51 -0.57
C GLN A 150 -7.32 29.58 -0.75
N GLN A 151 -7.10 28.68 0.22
CA GLN A 151 -6.02 27.68 0.12
C GLN A 151 -6.22 26.72 -1.07
N ILE A 152 -7.44 26.27 -1.32
CA ILE A 152 -7.76 25.41 -2.48
C ILE A 152 -7.47 26.16 -3.79
N GLU A 153 -7.85 27.44 -3.88
CA GLU A 153 -7.58 28.27 -5.06
C GLU A 153 -6.08 28.51 -5.27
N ASP A 154 -5.36 28.89 -4.21
CA ASP A 154 -3.93 29.25 -4.29
C ASP A 154 -3.03 28.02 -4.56
N VAL A 155 -3.38 26.85 -4.00
CA VAL A 155 -2.49 25.67 -4.01
C VAL A 155 -2.85 24.70 -5.13
N ILE A 156 -4.14 24.49 -5.36
CA ILE A 156 -4.63 23.53 -6.34
C ILE A 156 -4.98 24.21 -7.66
N GLY A 157 -5.38 25.49 -7.60
CA GLY A 157 -5.86 26.24 -8.75
C GLY A 157 -7.33 25.95 -9.13
N LEU A 158 -8.10 25.35 -8.21
CA LEU A 158 -9.53 25.07 -8.40
C LEU A 158 -10.38 26.22 -7.84
N ASP A 159 -11.43 26.62 -8.56
CA ASP A 159 -12.42 27.57 -8.04
C ASP A 159 -13.17 26.94 -6.84
N ALA A 160 -12.94 27.48 -5.65
CA ALA A 160 -13.57 27.06 -4.41
C ALA A 160 -14.67 28.02 -3.94
N SER A 161 -15.02 29.04 -4.74
CA SER A 161 -16.05 30.05 -4.39
C SER A 161 -17.37 29.39 -3.99
N GLN A 162 -17.74 28.30 -4.67
CA GLN A 162 -18.95 27.52 -4.45
C GLN A 162 -18.70 26.21 -3.69
N ALA A 163 -17.61 26.09 -2.96
CA ALA A 163 -17.36 24.92 -2.12
C ALA A 163 -18.49 24.73 -1.10
N VAL A 164 -18.93 23.49 -0.92
CA VAL A 164 -20.05 23.14 -0.05
C VAL A 164 -19.58 22.92 1.39
N PRO A 165 -19.92 23.78 2.36
CA PRO A 165 -19.55 23.61 3.76
C PRO A 165 -20.48 22.60 4.44
N ILE A 166 -19.91 21.55 5.03
CA ILE A 166 -20.67 20.46 5.66
C ILE A 166 -20.10 20.02 7.00
N SER A 167 -20.91 19.32 7.75
CA SER A 167 -20.46 18.42 8.80
C SER A 167 -20.98 17.00 8.54
N ALA A 168 -20.12 16.12 8.05
CA ALA A 168 -20.49 14.73 7.84
C ALA A 168 -20.86 14.05 9.17
N LYS A 169 -20.22 14.45 10.29
CA LYS A 169 -20.52 13.93 11.62
C LYS A 169 -21.96 14.24 12.06
N THR A 170 -22.40 15.46 11.90
CA THR A 170 -23.74 15.89 12.33
C THR A 170 -24.81 15.74 11.25
N GLY A 171 -24.41 15.53 10.00
CA GLY A 171 -25.33 15.45 8.84
C GLY A 171 -25.71 16.84 8.28
N LEU A 172 -25.04 17.90 8.71
CA LEU A 172 -25.34 19.27 8.26
C LEU A 172 -24.96 19.45 6.78
N ASN A 173 -25.90 20.00 5.97
CA ASN A 173 -25.73 20.35 4.56
C ASN A 173 -25.39 19.17 3.62
N ILE A 174 -25.71 17.94 3.97
CA ILE A 174 -25.48 16.77 3.08
C ILE A 174 -26.39 16.83 1.85
N ASP A 175 -27.60 17.37 1.98
CA ASP A 175 -28.52 17.66 0.89
C ASP A 175 -27.92 18.60 -0.16
N LEU A 176 -27.17 19.60 0.26
CA LEU A 176 -26.46 20.51 -0.65
C LEU A 176 -25.35 19.80 -1.45
N VAL A 177 -24.72 18.78 -0.86
CA VAL A 177 -23.73 17.95 -1.59
C VAL A 177 -24.45 17.13 -2.66
N LEU A 178 -25.58 16.50 -2.35
CA LEU A 178 -26.37 15.73 -3.32
C LEU A 178 -26.83 16.61 -4.49
N GLU A 179 -27.33 17.83 -4.22
CA GLU A 179 -27.68 18.79 -5.27
C GLU A 179 -26.46 19.26 -6.08
N ALA A 180 -25.30 19.47 -5.43
CA ALA A 180 -24.07 19.82 -6.14
C ALA A 180 -23.62 18.70 -7.08
N ILE A 181 -23.72 17.43 -6.68
CA ILE A 181 -23.44 16.27 -7.54
C ILE A 181 -24.32 16.30 -8.79
N VAL A 182 -25.63 16.47 -8.61
CA VAL A 182 -26.59 16.47 -9.72
C VAL A 182 -26.37 17.63 -10.69
N THR A 183 -26.12 18.83 -10.14
CA THR A 183 -26.09 20.06 -10.94
C THR A 183 -24.73 20.38 -11.56
N ARG A 184 -23.63 19.96 -10.92
CA ARG A 184 -22.27 20.34 -11.34
C ARG A 184 -21.52 19.21 -12.04
N LEU A 185 -21.74 17.95 -11.65
CA LEU A 185 -21.06 16.85 -12.31
C LEU A 185 -21.72 16.53 -13.65
N PRO A 186 -20.95 16.26 -14.71
CA PRO A 186 -21.51 15.89 -16.00
C PRO A 186 -22.11 14.48 -15.99
N PRO A 187 -23.13 14.24 -16.83
CA PRO A 187 -23.58 12.87 -17.07
C PRO A 187 -22.53 12.10 -17.88
N PRO A 188 -22.55 10.76 -17.80
CA PRO A 188 -21.74 9.92 -18.67
C PRO A 188 -22.17 10.06 -20.13
N LYS A 189 -21.25 9.73 -21.04
CA LYS A 189 -21.52 9.65 -22.49
C LYS A 189 -21.59 8.19 -22.91
N GLY A 190 -22.40 7.89 -23.93
CA GLY A 190 -22.47 6.55 -24.51
C GLY A 190 -23.70 6.37 -25.39
N ASP A 191 -23.69 5.34 -26.21
CA ASP A 191 -24.75 4.98 -27.15
C ASP A 191 -25.26 3.56 -26.87
N GLU A 192 -26.55 3.42 -26.51
CA GLU A 192 -27.18 2.13 -26.24
C GLU A 192 -27.25 1.23 -27.48
N THR A 193 -27.27 1.81 -28.67
CA THR A 193 -27.39 1.09 -29.95
C THR A 193 -26.06 0.64 -30.54
N ALA A 194 -24.96 1.17 -30.01
CA ALA A 194 -23.61 0.80 -30.44
C ALA A 194 -23.22 -0.62 -29.97
N PRO A 195 -22.22 -1.25 -30.60
CA PRO A 195 -21.65 -2.50 -30.09
C PRO A 195 -21.19 -2.37 -28.64
N LEU A 196 -21.42 -3.42 -27.84
CA LEU A 196 -21.04 -3.42 -26.44
C LEU A 196 -19.56 -3.08 -26.27
N LYS A 197 -19.29 -2.09 -25.43
CA LYS A 197 -17.98 -1.70 -24.96
C LYS A 197 -18.04 -1.39 -23.47
N ALA A 198 -17.48 -2.25 -22.63
CA ALA A 198 -17.47 -2.05 -21.20
C ALA A 198 -16.04 -2.18 -20.66
N LEU A 199 -15.71 -1.33 -19.69
CA LEU A 199 -14.42 -1.35 -18.98
C LEU A 199 -14.51 -2.33 -17.82
N LEU A 200 -13.56 -3.25 -17.73
CA LEU A 200 -13.34 -4.08 -16.55
C LEU A 200 -12.59 -3.24 -15.51
N VAL A 201 -13.30 -2.78 -14.49
CA VAL A 201 -12.75 -1.87 -13.46
C VAL A 201 -12.00 -2.65 -12.39
N ASP A 202 -12.59 -3.75 -11.90
CA ASP A 202 -11.98 -4.63 -10.89
C ASP A 202 -12.53 -6.05 -11.02
N SER A 203 -11.84 -7.01 -10.43
CA SER A 203 -12.31 -8.39 -10.33
C SER A 203 -11.82 -9.03 -9.02
N TRP A 204 -12.65 -9.90 -8.44
CA TRP A 204 -12.28 -10.66 -7.25
C TRP A 204 -12.95 -12.03 -7.24
N TYR A 205 -12.42 -12.91 -6.44
CA TYR A 205 -12.98 -14.24 -6.27
C TYR A 205 -13.92 -14.29 -5.07
N ASP A 206 -15.14 -14.74 -5.32
CA ASP A 206 -16.14 -15.07 -4.30
C ASP A 206 -16.29 -16.59 -4.22
N ALA A 207 -16.32 -17.13 -3.00
CA ALA A 207 -16.36 -18.60 -2.78
C ALA A 207 -17.63 -19.28 -3.34
N TYR A 208 -18.72 -18.51 -3.49
CA TYR A 208 -20.03 -19.00 -3.97
C TYR A 208 -20.31 -18.66 -5.43
N LEU A 209 -19.87 -17.48 -5.87
CA LEU A 209 -20.18 -16.94 -7.19
C LEU A 209 -19.04 -17.15 -8.21
N GLY A 210 -17.88 -17.59 -7.75
CA GLY A 210 -16.67 -17.60 -8.57
C GLY A 210 -16.10 -16.19 -8.75
N VAL A 211 -15.55 -15.91 -9.92
CA VAL A 211 -15.03 -14.57 -10.21
C VAL A 211 -16.18 -13.60 -10.47
N VAL A 212 -16.23 -12.55 -9.66
CA VAL A 212 -17.09 -11.38 -9.82
C VAL A 212 -16.31 -10.28 -10.51
N VAL A 213 -16.88 -9.70 -11.56
CA VAL A 213 -16.25 -8.64 -12.35
C VAL A 213 -17.03 -7.36 -12.18
N LEU A 214 -16.40 -6.30 -11.70
CA LEU A 214 -16.94 -4.94 -11.67
C LEU A 214 -16.75 -4.29 -13.04
N VAL A 215 -17.84 -3.83 -13.63
CA VAL A 215 -17.84 -3.27 -14.99
C VAL A 215 -18.43 -1.86 -15.02
N ARG A 216 -17.87 -1.04 -15.90
CA ARG A 216 -18.44 0.23 -16.33
C ARG A 216 -18.83 0.10 -17.80
N VAL A 217 -20.13 0.21 -18.12
CA VAL A 217 -20.60 0.19 -19.50
C VAL A 217 -20.36 1.56 -20.15
N ILE A 218 -19.64 1.57 -21.27
CA ILE A 218 -19.39 2.79 -22.05
C ILE A 218 -20.44 2.88 -23.18
N ASP A 219 -20.53 1.86 -24.04
CA ASP A 219 -21.49 1.78 -25.12
C ASP A 219 -22.19 0.41 -25.10
N GLY A 220 -23.38 0.34 -25.70
CA GLY A 220 -24.16 -0.88 -25.78
C GLY A 220 -24.80 -1.28 -24.45
N VAL A 221 -25.28 -2.52 -24.38
CA VAL A 221 -26.01 -3.03 -23.20
C VAL A 221 -25.53 -4.43 -22.85
N ILE A 222 -25.31 -4.66 -21.57
CA ILE A 222 -25.02 -5.99 -21.02
C ILE A 222 -26.32 -6.63 -20.52
N ARG A 223 -26.58 -7.90 -20.88
CA ARG A 223 -27.75 -8.68 -20.44
C ARG A 223 -27.34 -10.08 -19.98
N LYS A 224 -28.15 -10.66 -19.08
CA LYS A 224 -28.00 -12.06 -18.68
C LYS A 224 -28.13 -12.98 -19.89
N GLY A 225 -27.30 -14.05 -19.97
CA GLY A 225 -27.24 -14.99 -21.09
C GLY A 225 -26.51 -14.48 -22.31
N MET A 226 -26.00 -13.24 -22.28
CA MET A 226 -25.18 -12.69 -23.37
C MET A 226 -23.80 -13.33 -23.36
N ARG A 227 -23.31 -13.71 -24.53
CA ARG A 227 -21.95 -14.18 -24.67
C ARG A 227 -21.01 -13.01 -24.92
N VAL A 228 -20.03 -12.85 -24.05
CA VAL A 228 -19.06 -11.76 -24.08
C VAL A 228 -17.65 -12.27 -24.28
N ARG A 229 -16.80 -11.40 -24.83
CA ARG A 229 -15.37 -11.61 -25.03
C ARG A 229 -14.59 -10.58 -24.23
N MET A 230 -13.61 -11.03 -23.45
CA MET A 230 -12.56 -10.23 -22.83
C MET A 230 -11.48 -10.00 -23.90
N MET A 231 -11.35 -8.78 -24.42
CA MET A 231 -10.54 -8.52 -25.62
C MET A 231 -9.04 -8.72 -25.39
N GLY A 232 -8.53 -8.35 -24.22
CA GLY A 232 -7.11 -8.46 -23.89
C GLY A 232 -6.68 -9.88 -23.49
N ALA A 233 -7.56 -10.64 -22.83
CA ALA A 233 -7.32 -12.02 -22.45
C ALA A 233 -7.72 -13.02 -23.56
N ASP A 234 -8.47 -12.58 -24.57
CA ASP A 234 -9.11 -13.41 -25.62
C ASP A 234 -9.96 -14.56 -25.04
N ALA A 235 -10.63 -14.29 -23.93
CA ALA A 235 -11.44 -15.26 -23.20
C ALA A 235 -12.93 -15.00 -23.43
N HIS A 236 -13.73 -16.08 -23.61
CA HIS A 236 -15.14 -16.01 -23.96
C HIS A 236 -15.98 -16.64 -22.87
N TYR A 237 -17.01 -15.90 -22.41
CA TYR A 237 -17.89 -16.33 -21.33
C TYR A 237 -19.34 -15.99 -21.60
N GLU A 238 -20.25 -16.77 -21.02
CA GLU A 238 -21.68 -16.45 -20.99
C GLU A 238 -22.04 -15.85 -19.64
N ILE A 239 -22.71 -14.70 -19.66
CA ILE A 239 -23.09 -13.98 -18.44
C ILE A 239 -24.21 -14.74 -17.72
N ASP A 240 -23.90 -15.19 -16.51
CA ASP A 240 -24.84 -15.92 -15.65
C ASP A 240 -25.68 -14.96 -14.80
N ARG A 241 -25.03 -13.96 -14.18
CA ARG A 241 -25.68 -13.00 -13.31
C ARG A 241 -25.16 -11.58 -13.59
N ILE A 242 -26.06 -10.61 -13.43
CA ILE A 242 -25.77 -9.18 -13.61
C ILE A 242 -26.48 -8.39 -12.52
N GLY A 243 -25.86 -7.33 -12.03
CA GLY A 243 -26.47 -6.51 -10.98
C GLY A 243 -25.65 -5.28 -10.60
N VAL A 244 -26.09 -4.66 -9.54
CA VAL A 244 -25.50 -3.44 -8.95
C VAL A 244 -25.31 -3.61 -7.45
N PHE A 245 -24.51 -2.73 -6.82
CA PHE A 245 -24.28 -2.74 -5.37
C PHE A 245 -25.17 -1.71 -4.67
N ARG A 246 -25.94 -2.15 -3.62
CA ARG A 246 -26.84 -1.32 -2.81
C ARG A 246 -26.75 -1.63 -1.30
N PRO A 247 -25.70 -1.42 -0.56
CA PRO A 247 -24.29 -1.79 -0.77
C PRO A 247 -24.09 -3.26 -1.10
N LYS A 248 -25.07 -4.14 -0.76
CA LYS A 248 -25.03 -5.56 -1.12
C LYS A 248 -25.36 -5.76 -2.60
N MET A 249 -24.93 -6.87 -3.15
CA MET A 249 -25.26 -7.26 -4.52
C MET A 249 -26.77 -7.37 -4.72
N SER A 250 -27.27 -6.68 -5.72
CA SER A 250 -28.70 -6.68 -6.12
C SER A 250 -28.79 -6.94 -7.63
N ASP A 251 -29.61 -7.92 -8.02
CA ASP A 251 -29.76 -8.26 -9.43
C ASP A 251 -30.41 -7.12 -10.22
N ALA A 252 -29.91 -6.93 -11.44
CA ALA A 252 -30.47 -6.00 -12.41
C ALA A 252 -30.82 -6.73 -13.72
N PRO A 253 -31.82 -6.28 -14.46
CA PRO A 253 -32.19 -6.91 -15.72
C PRO A 253 -31.18 -6.69 -16.84
N GLN A 254 -30.50 -5.54 -16.82
CA GLN A 254 -29.47 -5.12 -17.75
C GLN A 254 -28.64 -4.00 -17.17
N LEU A 255 -27.47 -3.76 -17.77
CA LEU A 255 -26.65 -2.55 -17.56
C LEU A 255 -26.48 -1.85 -18.90
N GLY A 256 -26.86 -0.58 -18.96
CA GLY A 256 -26.73 0.29 -20.12
C GLY A 256 -25.56 1.25 -20.04
N PRO A 257 -25.38 2.12 -21.07
CA PRO A 257 -24.30 3.10 -21.10
C PRO A 257 -24.33 3.99 -19.84
N GLY A 258 -23.17 4.21 -19.28
CA GLY A 258 -23.01 5.00 -18.07
C GLY A 258 -23.20 4.24 -16.77
N GLU A 259 -23.76 3.04 -16.78
CA GLU A 259 -24.01 2.28 -15.56
C GLU A 259 -22.76 1.54 -15.07
N ILE A 260 -22.59 1.49 -13.74
CA ILE A 260 -21.59 0.68 -13.04
C ILE A 260 -22.32 -0.47 -12.36
N GLY A 261 -21.81 -1.68 -12.52
CA GLY A 261 -22.39 -2.87 -11.93
C GLY A 261 -21.45 -4.06 -11.96
N PHE A 262 -21.95 -5.22 -11.59
CA PHE A 262 -21.17 -6.45 -11.62
C PHE A 262 -21.77 -7.47 -12.59
N ILE A 263 -20.89 -8.33 -13.08
CA ILE A 263 -21.26 -9.55 -13.81
C ILE A 263 -20.57 -10.76 -13.19
N THR A 264 -21.23 -11.93 -13.28
CA THR A 264 -20.62 -13.23 -13.07
C THR A 264 -20.83 -14.10 -14.30
N ALA A 265 -19.87 -14.94 -14.63
CA ALA A 265 -19.90 -15.72 -15.87
C ALA A 265 -19.17 -17.08 -15.69
N GLN A 266 -19.23 -17.66 -14.49
CA GLN A 266 -18.56 -18.91 -14.14
C GLN A 266 -17.06 -18.94 -14.51
N ILE A 267 -16.41 -17.79 -14.42
CA ILE A 267 -14.99 -17.62 -14.72
C ILE A 267 -14.18 -18.36 -13.66
N LYS A 268 -13.32 -19.27 -14.09
CA LYS A 268 -12.52 -20.11 -13.20
C LYS A 268 -11.14 -19.53 -12.90
N GLN A 269 -10.63 -18.71 -13.80
CA GLN A 269 -9.28 -18.14 -13.70
C GLN A 269 -9.37 -16.62 -13.67
N VAL A 270 -8.92 -15.99 -12.61
CA VAL A 270 -8.84 -14.52 -12.50
C VAL A 270 -7.89 -13.94 -13.56
N ALA A 271 -6.93 -14.73 -14.04
CA ALA A 271 -6.04 -14.32 -15.14
C ALA A 271 -6.79 -13.93 -16.43
N ASP A 272 -8.01 -14.45 -16.63
CA ASP A 272 -8.85 -14.12 -17.78
C ASP A 272 -9.63 -12.80 -17.60
N THR A 273 -9.60 -12.21 -16.38
CA THR A 273 -10.26 -10.94 -16.05
C THR A 273 -9.23 -9.89 -15.66
N ARG A 274 -8.41 -9.53 -16.62
CA ARG A 274 -7.39 -8.49 -16.40
C ARG A 274 -8.05 -7.14 -16.19
N VAL A 275 -7.70 -6.49 -15.10
CA VAL A 275 -8.17 -5.14 -14.78
C VAL A 275 -7.75 -4.17 -15.89
N GLY A 276 -8.71 -3.38 -16.38
CA GLY A 276 -8.53 -2.49 -17.52
C GLY A 276 -8.85 -3.13 -18.88
N ASP A 277 -9.20 -4.43 -18.93
CA ASP A 277 -9.61 -5.07 -20.17
C ASP A 277 -10.96 -4.53 -20.67
N THR A 278 -11.20 -4.72 -21.95
CA THR A 278 -12.45 -4.37 -22.63
C THR A 278 -13.33 -5.59 -22.79
N ILE A 279 -14.56 -5.48 -22.30
CA ILE A 279 -15.59 -6.49 -22.48
C ILE A 279 -16.48 -6.08 -23.66
N THR A 280 -16.66 -7.00 -24.62
CA THR A 280 -17.48 -6.76 -25.81
C THR A 280 -18.41 -7.95 -26.10
N ASP A 281 -19.41 -7.74 -26.97
CA ASP A 281 -20.25 -8.83 -27.48
C ASP A 281 -19.42 -9.78 -28.35
N ASP A 282 -19.53 -11.08 -28.12
CA ASP A 282 -18.79 -12.10 -28.88
C ASP A 282 -19.22 -12.15 -30.37
N LYS A 283 -20.48 -11.85 -30.64
CA LYS A 283 -21.04 -11.88 -32.00
C LYS A 283 -20.82 -10.58 -32.78
N HIS A 284 -20.90 -9.46 -32.08
CA HIS A 284 -20.77 -8.12 -32.66
C HIS A 284 -19.76 -7.31 -31.84
N PRO A 285 -18.46 -7.67 -31.93
CA PRO A 285 -17.44 -7.02 -31.12
C PRO A 285 -17.23 -5.57 -31.54
N THR A 286 -16.89 -4.73 -30.53
CA THR A 286 -16.42 -3.37 -30.80
C THR A 286 -15.11 -3.37 -31.60
N ALA A 287 -14.92 -2.37 -32.45
CA ALA A 287 -13.75 -2.30 -33.33
C ALA A 287 -12.43 -2.02 -32.59
N ALA A 288 -12.47 -1.32 -31.46
CA ALA A 288 -11.30 -0.93 -30.70
C ALA A 288 -11.49 -1.15 -29.19
N ALA A 289 -10.48 -1.75 -28.58
CA ALA A 289 -10.41 -1.86 -27.11
C ALA A 289 -10.20 -0.48 -26.47
N LEU A 290 -10.62 -0.35 -25.21
CA LEU A 290 -10.28 0.78 -24.36
C LEU A 290 -8.76 0.77 -24.07
N PRO A 291 -8.15 1.93 -23.73
CA PRO A 291 -6.70 2.00 -23.50
C PRO A 291 -6.23 1.14 -22.31
N GLY A 292 -7.16 0.71 -21.46
CA GLY A 292 -6.83 -0.12 -20.28
C GLY A 292 -6.04 0.63 -19.21
N PHE A 293 -5.48 -0.14 -18.25
CA PHE A 293 -4.63 0.39 -17.20
C PHE A 293 -3.19 -0.12 -17.37
N LYS A 294 -2.24 0.71 -16.96
CA LYS A 294 -0.85 0.25 -16.81
C LYS A 294 -0.82 -0.77 -15.67
N PRO A 295 -0.08 -1.89 -15.80
CA PRO A 295 0.08 -2.82 -14.69
C PRO A 295 0.66 -2.13 -13.46
N ALA A 296 0.18 -2.52 -12.28
CA ALA A 296 0.78 -2.09 -11.03
C ALA A 296 2.24 -2.55 -10.98
N GLN A 297 3.13 -1.63 -10.63
CA GLN A 297 4.55 -1.95 -10.48
C GLN A 297 4.92 -1.92 -9.00
N PRO A 298 5.31 -3.06 -8.42
CA PRO A 298 5.79 -3.10 -7.06
C PRO A 298 7.06 -2.25 -6.90
N VAL A 299 7.16 -1.54 -5.78
CA VAL A 299 8.31 -0.68 -5.45
C VAL A 299 9.04 -1.13 -4.20
N VAL A 300 8.37 -1.88 -3.33
CA VAL A 300 8.92 -2.44 -2.09
C VAL A 300 8.87 -3.96 -2.17
N PHE A 301 9.98 -4.60 -1.81
CA PHE A 301 10.11 -6.06 -1.85
C PHE A 301 10.56 -6.58 -0.51
N CYS A 302 9.94 -7.69 -0.06
CA CYS A 302 10.46 -8.46 1.08
C CYS A 302 10.20 -9.95 0.88
N GLY A 303 10.95 -10.78 1.59
CA GLY A 303 10.67 -12.21 1.71
C GLY A 303 9.65 -12.44 2.83
N LEU A 304 8.63 -13.26 2.58
CA LEU A 304 7.69 -13.75 3.58
C LEU A 304 7.92 -15.25 3.78
N PHE A 305 8.22 -15.65 5.00
CA PHE A 305 8.53 -17.02 5.37
C PHE A 305 7.62 -17.45 6.52
N PRO A 306 7.13 -18.70 6.52
CA PRO A 306 6.39 -19.20 7.67
C PRO A 306 7.34 -19.42 8.85
N VAL A 307 6.88 -19.20 10.07
CA VAL A 307 7.65 -19.50 11.29
C VAL A 307 7.91 -20.99 11.42
N ASP A 308 6.88 -21.82 11.18
CA ASP A 308 7.02 -23.26 11.07
C ASP A 308 7.14 -23.69 9.59
N ALA A 309 8.20 -24.41 9.26
CA ALA A 309 8.41 -24.90 7.89
C ALA A 309 7.27 -25.82 7.40
N ALA A 310 6.51 -26.44 8.30
CA ALA A 310 5.33 -27.26 7.96
C ALA A 310 4.20 -26.42 7.33
N ASP A 311 4.13 -25.12 7.62
CA ASP A 311 3.09 -24.21 7.14
C ASP A 311 3.37 -23.66 5.73
N PHE A 312 4.46 -24.06 5.08
CA PHE A 312 4.81 -23.56 3.74
C PHE A 312 3.71 -23.80 2.69
N GLU A 313 3.11 -24.99 2.66
CA GLU A 313 2.02 -25.30 1.71
C GLU A 313 0.73 -24.51 2.05
N ALA A 314 0.47 -24.24 3.32
CA ALA A 314 -0.63 -23.39 3.77
C ALA A 314 -0.39 -21.93 3.32
N LEU A 315 0.83 -21.42 3.49
CA LEU A 315 1.24 -20.11 3.01
C LEU A 315 1.09 -20.01 1.49
N ARG A 316 1.56 -20.99 0.74
CA ARG A 316 1.43 -21.05 -0.72
C ARG A 316 -0.04 -20.96 -1.17
N ALA A 317 -0.92 -21.70 -0.52
CA ALA A 317 -2.36 -21.67 -0.81
C ALA A 317 -2.98 -20.30 -0.46
N ALA A 318 -2.58 -19.71 0.68
CA ALA A 318 -3.02 -18.38 1.11
C ALA A 318 -2.59 -17.28 0.14
N MET A 319 -1.32 -17.28 -0.29
CA MET A 319 -0.78 -16.36 -1.29
C MET A 319 -1.58 -16.41 -2.59
N GLY A 320 -1.88 -17.62 -3.08
CA GLY A 320 -2.71 -17.83 -4.26
C GLY A 320 -4.11 -17.22 -4.12
N ARG A 321 -4.78 -17.45 -2.98
CA ARG A 321 -6.11 -16.90 -2.70
C ARG A 321 -6.08 -15.38 -2.56
N LEU A 322 -5.08 -14.84 -1.85
CA LEU A 322 -4.97 -13.41 -1.65
C LEU A 322 -4.76 -12.66 -2.97
N ARG A 323 -3.91 -13.20 -3.86
CA ARG A 323 -3.68 -12.64 -5.20
C ARG A 323 -4.92 -12.61 -6.08
N LEU A 324 -5.88 -13.52 -5.87
CA LEU A 324 -7.17 -13.48 -6.59
C LEU A 324 -7.98 -12.23 -6.24
N ASN A 325 -7.79 -11.68 -5.03
CA ASN A 325 -8.52 -10.53 -4.51
C ASN A 325 -7.72 -9.23 -4.51
N ASP A 326 -6.40 -9.35 -4.72
CA ASP A 326 -5.48 -8.22 -4.83
C ASP A 326 -4.45 -8.50 -5.93
N ALA A 327 -4.72 -7.99 -7.12
CA ALA A 327 -3.85 -8.15 -8.28
C ALA A 327 -2.61 -7.24 -8.25
N SER A 328 -2.51 -6.33 -7.28
CA SER A 328 -1.46 -5.34 -7.21
C SER A 328 -0.17 -5.85 -6.57
N PHE A 329 -0.22 -6.97 -5.81
CA PHE A 329 0.98 -7.58 -5.28
C PHE A 329 1.46 -8.76 -6.13
N SER A 330 2.78 -8.92 -6.19
CA SER A 330 3.44 -10.03 -6.88
C SER A 330 4.19 -10.91 -5.90
N TYR A 331 4.33 -12.20 -6.21
CA TYR A 331 5.15 -13.11 -5.42
C TYR A 331 5.78 -14.19 -6.28
N GLU A 332 6.95 -14.63 -5.88
CA GLU A 332 7.69 -15.76 -6.46
C GLU A 332 8.31 -16.60 -5.34
N MET A 333 8.61 -17.86 -5.63
CA MET A 333 9.23 -18.73 -4.62
C MET A 333 10.64 -18.24 -4.31
N GLU A 334 10.96 -18.18 -3.01
CA GLU A 334 12.28 -17.84 -2.50
C GLU A 334 12.75 -18.92 -1.51
N THR A 335 14.05 -19.17 -1.49
CA THR A 335 14.67 -20.09 -0.53
C THR A 335 15.76 -19.35 0.22
N SER A 336 15.67 -19.34 1.54
CA SER A 336 16.69 -18.80 2.43
C SER A 336 17.42 -19.92 3.16
N ALA A 337 18.73 -19.85 3.24
CA ALA A 337 19.53 -20.81 4.01
C ALA A 337 19.19 -20.77 5.51
N ALA A 338 18.74 -19.61 6.01
CA ALA A 338 18.37 -19.41 7.41
C ALA A 338 16.91 -19.73 7.71
N LEU A 339 15.98 -19.38 6.78
CA LEU A 339 14.51 -19.41 7.01
C LEU A 339 13.80 -20.54 6.25
N GLY A 340 14.49 -21.25 5.35
CA GLY A 340 13.90 -22.31 4.55
C GLY A 340 13.15 -21.79 3.32
N PHE A 341 11.98 -22.39 3.02
CA PHE A 341 11.15 -22.03 1.88
C PHE A 341 10.17 -20.92 2.23
N GLY A 342 10.01 -19.96 1.35
CA GLY A 342 9.10 -18.82 1.47
C GLY A 342 8.81 -18.20 0.11
N PHE A 343 8.39 -16.94 0.15
CA PHE A 343 8.06 -16.18 -1.06
C PHE A 343 8.71 -14.80 -1.03
N ARG A 344 9.34 -14.42 -2.13
CA ARG A 344 9.71 -13.05 -2.43
C ARG A 344 8.49 -12.32 -2.92
N CYS A 345 8.07 -11.27 -2.21
CA CYS A 345 6.86 -10.51 -2.49
C CYS A 345 7.20 -9.08 -2.88
N GLY A 346 6.47 -8.55 -3.85
CA GLY A 346 6.54 -7.16 -4.27
C GLY A 346 5.24 -6.43 -3.96
N PHE A 347 5.34 -5.24 -3.37
CA PHE A 347 4.25 -4.43 -2.86
C PHE A 347 4.31 -3.00 -3.41
N LEU A 348 3.17 -2.31 -3.44
CA LEU A 348 3.06 -0.92 -3.89
C LEU A 348 3.73 0.08 -2.94
N GLY A 349 3.85 -0.27 -1.66
CA GLY A 349 4.47 0.53 -0.62
C GLY A 349 4.50 -0.21 0.71
N LEU A 350 4.92 0.47 1.77
CA LEU A 350 5.03 -0.14 3.11
C LEU A 350 3.68 -0.46 3.73
N LEU A 351 2.72 0.45 3.63
CA LEU A 351 1.38 0.21 4.15
C LEU A 351 0.73 -0.98 3.47
N HIS A 352 0.94 -1.12 2.15
CA HIS A 352 0.47 -2.28 1.40
C HIS A 352 1.12 -3.58 1.90
N LEU A 353 2.44 -3.59 2.17
CA LEU A 353 3.14 -4.73 2.77
C LEU A 353 2.55 -5.11 4.13
N GLU A 354 2.37 -4.15 5.04
CA GLU A 354 1.81 -4.39 6.36
C GLU A 354 0.40 -4.99 6.28
N ILE A 355 -0.44 -4.46 5.40
CA ILE A 355 -1.81 -4.95 5.20
C ILE A 355 -1.82 -6.37 4.67
N ILE A 356 -1.00 -6.69 3.67
CA ILE A 356 -0.92 -8.05 3.11
C ILE A 356 -0.43 -9.04 4.18
N GLN A 357 0.60 -8.66 4.96
CA GLN A 357 1.09 -9.49 6.06
C GLN A 357 -0.01 -9.73 7.11
N GLU A 358 -0.66 -8.68 7.58
CA GLU A 358 -1.73 -8.77 8.58
C GLU A 358 -2.92 -9.58 8.07
N ARG A 359 -3.28 -9.48 6.79
CA ARG A 359 -4.30 -10.32 6.16
C ARG A 359 -3.91 -11.79 6.14
N LEU A 360 -2.66 -12.12 5.79
CA LEU A 360 -2.16 -13.49 5.82
C LEU A 360 -2.20 -14.07 7.23
N GLU A 361 -1.85 -13.28 8.24
CA GLU A 361 -1.89 -13.69 9.65
C GLU A 361 -3.33 -13.89 10.14
N ARG A 362 -4.24 -12.94 9.88
CA ARG A 362 -5.62 -12.98 10.41
C ARG A 362 -6.57 -13.85 9.60
N GLU A 363 -6.57 -13.75 8.27
CA GLU A 363 -7.52 -14.48 7.42
C GLU A 363 -7.14 -15.96 7.26
N PHE A 364 -5.83 -16.27 7.31
CA PHE A 364 -5.32 -17.63 7.07
C PHE A 364 -4.64 -18.26 8.28
N ASN A 365 -4.58 -17.55 9.41
CA ASN A 365 -3.98 -18.02 10.68
C ASN A 365 -2.54 -18.51 10.50
N LEU A 366 -1.70 -17.69 9.83
CA LEU A 366 -0.30 -17.98 9.55
C LEU A 366 0.59 -17.08 10.38
N ASP A 367 1.60 -17.67 11.04
CA ASP A 367 2.67 -16.92 11.68
C ASP A 367 3.81 -16.71 10.69
N LEU A 368 4.15 -15.45 10.40
CA LEU A 368 5.07 -15.09 9.33
C LEU A 368 6.31 -14.32 9.81
N ILE A 369 7.43 -14.58 9.16
CA ILE A 369 8.66 -13.79 9.25
C ILE A 369 8.77 -12.97 7.96
N ALA A 370 8.78 -11.64 8.09
CA ALA A 370 9.12 -10.75 6.99
C ALA A 370 10.62 -10.42 7.03
N THR A 371 11.30 -10.49 5.89
CA THR A 371 12.68 -10.00 5.78
C THR A 371 12.70 -8.47 5.69
N ALA A 372 13.91 -7.88 5.72
CA ALA A 372 14.07 -6.45 5.52
C ALA A 372 13.42 -5.99 4.21
N PRO A 373 12.55 -4.95 4.24
CA PRO A 373 12.06 -4.35 3.01
C PRO A 373 13.24 -3.86 2.17
N SER A 374 13.18 -4.07 0.87
CA SER A 374 14.22 -3.64 -0.07
C SER A 374 13.57 -3.06 -1.32
N VAL A 375 14.34 -2.30 -2.07
CA VAL A 375 13.96 -1.77 -3.38
C VAL A 375 14.66 -2.57 -4.48
N ILE A 376 14.24 -2.41 -5.74
CA ILE A 376 14.97 -2.97 -6.87
C ILE A 376 16.17 -2.06 -7.15
N TYR A 377 17.35 -2.63 -7.26
CA TYR A 377 18.56 -1.93 -7.69
C TYR A 377 18.90 -2.32 -9.13
N LYS A 378 19.46 -1.39 -9.90
CA LYS A 378 20.01 -1.66 -11.21
C LYS A 378 21.54 -1.71 -11.09
N ILE A 379 22.10 -2.83 -11.48
CA ILE A 379 23.57 -3.03 -11.45
C ILE A 379 24.07 -3.05 -12.87
N ALA A 380 24.89 -2.06 -13.22
CA ALA A 380 25.65 -2.07 -14.45
C ALA A 380 26.92 -2.89 -14.23
N LEU A 381 27.09 -3.94 -15.02
CA LEU A 381 28.27 -4.78 -15.02
C LEU A 381 29.37 -4.21 -15.90
N THR A 382 30.61 -4.69 -15.71
CA THR A 382 31.78 -4.27 -16.48
C THR A 382 31.69 -4.60 -17.98
N ASP A 383 30.84 -5.58 -18.34
CA ASP A 383 30.50 -5.94 -19.72
C ASP A 383 29.38 -5.08 -20.33
N LYS A 384 28.92 -4.03 -19.63
CA LYS A 384 27.81 -3.12 -19.98
C LYS A 384 26.42 -3.75 -19.90
N THR A 385 26.29 -4.97 -19.38
CA THR A 385 24.98 -5.56 -19.09
C THR A 385 24.37 -4.89 -17.85
N ILE A 386 23.08 -4.56 -17.90
CA ILE A 386 22.34 -4.06 -16.75
C ILE A 386 21.46 -5.19 -16.22
N ILE A 387 21.61 -5.51 -14.95
CA ILE A 387 20.79 -6.48 -14.26
C ILE A 387 19.96 -5.80 -13.18
N GLU A 388 18.77 -6.29 -12.95
CA GLU A 388 17.93 -5.87 -11.83
C GLU A 388 18.19 -6.80 -10.63
N LEU A 389 18.59 -6.19 -9.51
CA LEU A 389 18.81 -6.90 -8.26
C LEU A 389 17.62 -6.73 -7.35
N HIS A 390 16.88 -7.81 -7.14
CA HIS A 390 15.73 -7.85 -6.26
C HIS A 390 16.11 -8.23 -4.83
N ASN A 391 17.02 -9.18 -4.66
CA ASN A 391 17.51 -9.64 -3.36
C ASN A 391 18.99 -9.27 -3.16
N PRO A 392 19.36 -8.52 -2.10
CA PRO A 392 20.74 -8.21 -1.81
C PRO A 392 21.66 -9.45 -1.63
N ALA A 393 21.09 -10.61 -1.27
CA ALA A 393 21.85 -11.85 -1.18
C ALA A 393 22.46 -12.28 -2.52
N ASP A 394 21.75 -12.02 -3.64
CA ASP A 394 22.11 -12.42 -5.02
C ASP A 394 23.06 -11.44 -5.70
N MET A 395 23.63 -10.48 -4.96
CA MET A 395 24.53 -9.48 -5.50
C MET A 395 25.73 -10.15 -6.20
N PRO A 396 26.04 -9.80 -7.46
CA PRO A 396 27.20 -10.30 -8.18
C PRO A 396 28.52 -9.97 -7.46
N ASP A 397 29.60 -10.67 -7.86
CA ASP A 397 30.95 -10.35 -7.39
C ASP A 397 31.28 -8.87 -7.67
N VAL A 398 31.74 -8.17 -6.65
CA VAL A 398 32.07 -6.74 -6.69
C VAL A 398 33.01 -6.38 -7.85
N VAL A 399 33.92 -7.28 -8.23
CA VAL A 399 34.87 -7.09 -9.35
C VAL A 399 34.13 -6.93 -10.69
N ARG A 400 32.95 -7.51 -10.84
CA ARG A 400 32.14 -7.44 -12.07
C ARG A 400 31.21 -6.23 -12.11
N ILE A 401 31.10 -5.48 -11.02
CA ILE A 401 30.18 -4.34 -10.90
C ILE A 401 30.91 -3.08 -11.33
N ALA A 402 30.35 -2.37 -12.31
CA ALA A 402 30.81 -1.05 -12.72
C ALA A 402 30.11 0.04 -11.92
N GLU A 403 28.78 -0.09 -11.73
CA GLU A 403 27.95 0.92 -11.05
C GLU A 403 26.71 0.27 -10.43
N ILE A 404 26.27 0.78 -9.28
CA ILE A 404 25.01 0.41 -8.65
C ILE A 404 24.08 1.63 -8.65
N GLN A 405 22.88 1.47 -9.20
CA GLN A 405 21.85 2.50 -9.25
C GLN A 405 20.71 2.15 -8.33
N GLU A 406 20.23 3.13 -7.57
CA GLU A 406 19.07 3.02 -6.67
C GLU A 406 17.91 3.89 -7.16
N PRO A 407 16.64 3.51 -6.90
CA PRO A 407 15.48 4.31 -7.27
C PRO A 407 15.38 5.54 -6.38
N TRP A 408 15.03 6.66 -6.99
CA TRP A 408 14.81 7.95 -6.31
C TRP A 408 13.34 8.34 -6.40
N ILE A 409 12.89 9.09 -5.42
CA ILE A 409 11.55 9.66 -5.34
C ILE A 409 11.63 11.17 -5.23
N LYS A 410 10.60 11.82 -5.74
CA LYS A 410 10.28 13.20 -5.41
C LYS A 410 9.23 13.19 -4.30
N ALA A 411 9.63 13.59 -3.12
CA ALA A 411 8.82 13.63 -1.92
C ALA A 411 8.26 15.04 -1.71
N THR A 412 6.96 15.13 -1.46
CA THR A 412 6.28 16.37 -1.08
C THR A 412 5.84 16.27 0.37
N ILE A 413 6.32 17.17 1.21
CA ILE A 413 6.00 17.23 2.64
C ILE A 413 5.32 18.54 2.94
N LEU A 414 4.13 18.49 3.53
CA LEU A 414 3.42 19.66 4.02
C LEU A 414 3.40 19.65 5.54
N THR A 415 3.89 20.72 6.17
CA THR A 415 4.07 20.78 7.63
C THR A 415 3.87 22.19 8.19
N PRO A 416 3.41 22.34 9.45
CA PRO A 416 3.51 23.61 10.15
C PRO A 416 4.97 24.09 10.25
N ASP A 417 5.18 25.40 10.16
CA ASP A 417 6.51 26.03 10.13
C ASP A 417 7.38 25.66 11.35
N GLU A 418 6.77 25.46 12.52
CA GLU A 418 7.48 25.08 13.74
C GLU A 418 8.25 23.75 13.65
N TYR A 419 7.85 22.83 12.78
CA TYR A 419 8.52 21.52 12.57
C TYR A 419 9.46 21.52 11.36
N LEU A 420 9.46 22.58 10.53
CA LEU A 420 10.20 22.64 9.29
C LEU A 420 11.69 22.32 9.48
N GLY A 421 12.36 22.95 10.43
CA GLY A 421 13.79 22.75 10.67
C GLY A 421 14.15 21.29 10.98
N SER A 422 13.33 20.62 11.79
CA SER A 422 13.55 19.22 12.13
C SER A 422 13.30 18.27 10.95
N ILE A 423 12.34 18.60 10.10
CA ILE A 423 12.01 17.83 8.89
C ILE A 423 13.09 18.02 7.82
N LEU A 424 13.60 19.22 7.62
CA LEU A 424 14.73 19.48 6.72
C LEU A 424 15.96 18.65 7.14
N LYS A 425 16.24 18.62 8.45
CA LYS A 425 17.31 17.78 8.99
C LYS A 425 17.07 16.29 8.74
N LEU A 426 15.85 15.78 8.98
CA LEU A 426 15.50 14.40 8.68
C LEU A 426 15.76 14.07 7.20
N CYS A 427 15.31 14.90 6.26
CA CYS A 427 15.53 14.70 4.83
C CYS A 427 17.02 14.71 4.47
N GLN A 428 17.80 15.64 5.02
CA GLN A 428 19.26 15.69 4.83
C GLN A 428 19.97 14.44 5.41
N ASP A 429 19.55 14.02 6.59
CA ASP A 429 20.05 12.78 7.21
C ASP A 429 19.72 11.55 6.35
N ARG A 430 18.71 11.58 5.51
CA ARG A 430 18.33 10.53 4.54
C ARG A 430 18.89 10.75 3.13
N ARG A 431 19.98 11.48 3.00
CA ARG A 431 20.67 11.77 1.72
C ARG A 431 19.79 12.56 0.73
N GLY A 432 18.75 13.25 1.24
CA GLY A 432 17.87 14.03 0.41
C GLY A 432 18.48 15.33 -0.08
N SER A 433 18.09 15.75 -1.27
CA SER A 433 18.37 17.08 -1.80
C SER A 433 17.09 17.90 -1.92
N GLN A 434 17.08 19.09 -1.35
CA GLN A 434 15.94 20.01 -1.43
C GLN A 434 15.77 20.50 -2.85
N VAL A 435 14.56 20.33 -3.39
CA VAL A 435 14.19 20.80 -4.73
C VAL A 435 13.49 22.13 -4.63
N ASP A 436 12.52 22.25 -3.70
CA ASP A 436 11.70 23.45 -3.56
C ASP A 436 11.23 23.62 -2.11
N LEU A 437 10.89 24.87 -1.75
CA LEU A 437 10.30 25.23 -0.48
C LEU A 437 9.35 26.41 -0.69
N ASN A 438 8.07 26.16 -0.55
CA ASN A 438 7.03 27.14 -0.69
C ASN A 438 6.17 27.20 0.59
N TYR A 439 5.52 28.34 0.82
CA TYR A 439 4.60 28.50 1.93
C TYR A 439 3.17 28.53 1.44
N VAL A 440 2.34 27.70 2.03
CA VAL A 440 0.93 27.59 1.77
C VAL A 440 0.18 28.06 3.01
N GLY A 441 -0.15 29.35 3.07
CA GLY A 441 -0.67 29.98 4.27
C GLY A 441 0.34 29.91 5.43
N LYS A 442 0.00 29.19 6.53
CA LYS A 442 0.88 28.99 7.69
C LYS A 442 1.67 27.68 7.65
N ARG A 443 1.62 26.96 6.55
CA ARG A 443 2.31 25.68 6.39
C ARG A 443 3.42 25.80 5.35
N ALA A 444 4.51 25.12 5.60
CA ALA A 444 5.60 24.96 4.62
C ALA A 444 5.34 23.71 3.78
N MET A 445 5.39 23.87 2.47
CA MET A 445 5.43 22.77 1.50
C MET A 445 6.87 22.61 1.04
N VAL A 446 7.45 21.46 1.35
CA VAL A 446 8.84 21.14 1.05
C VAL A 446 8.88 20.01 0.04
N VAL A 447 9.65 20.20 -1.04
CA VAL A 447 9.88 19.17 -2.04
C VAL A 447 11.32 18.70 -1.97
N TYR A 448 11.51 17.41 -1.82
CA TYR A 448 12.82 16.75 -1.73
C TYR A 448 12.96 15.64 -2.75
N ASP A 449 14.13 15.52 -3.36
CA ASP A 449 14.55 14.26 -3.96
C ASP A 449 15.18 13.39 -2.88
N LEU A 450 14.68 12.16 -2.73
CA LEU A 450 15.14 11.20 -1.71
C LEU A 450 15.40 9.83 -2.36
N PRO A 451 16.42 9.07 -1.95
CA PRO A 451 16.54 7.67 -2.31
C PRO A 451 15.41 6.87 -1.66
N LEU A 452 14.68 6.09 -2.44
CA LEU A 452 13.54 5.31 -1.93
C LEU A 452 13.94 4.36 -0.80
N ASN A 453 15.13 3.75 -0.90
CA ASN A 453 15.65 2.85 0.13
C ASN A 453 15.82 3.51 1.52
N GLU A 454 16.05 4.82 1.58
CA GLU A 454 16.15 5.55 2.85
C GLU A 454 14.78 5.93 3.44
N VAL A 455 13.73 5.81 2.64
CA VAL A 455 12.34 6.12 3.04
C VAL A 455 11.62 4.87 3.52
N VAL A 456 11.88 3.72 2.89
CA VAL A 456 11.16 2.45 3.09
C VAL A 456 11.26 1.90 4.52
N PHE A 457 12.25 2.28 5.35
CA PHE A 457 12.40 1.68 6.68
C PHE A 457 11.59 2.37 7.77
N ASP A 458 11.82 3.64 8.03
CA ASP A 458 11.30 4.33 9.23
C ASP A 458 11.01 5.82 9.01
N PHE A 459 11.20 6.30 7.79
CA PHE A 459 11.09 7.74 7.48
C PHE A 459 9.72 8.30 7.85
N TYR A 460 8.65 7.57 7.53
CA TYR A 460 7.28 8.01 7.79
C TYR A 460 6.98 8.08 9.29
N ASP A 461 7.41 7.10 10.06
CA ASP A 461 7.23 7.07 11.51
C ASP A 461 8.00 8.20 12.19
N ARG A 462 9.24 8.46 11.75
CA ARG A 462 10.03 9.59 12.22
C ARG A 462 9.41 10.93 11.84
N LEU A 463 8.91 11.06 10.61
CA LEU A 463 8.23 12.26 10.15
C LEU A 463 7.01 12.55 11.04
N LYS A 464 6.18 11.55 11.30
CA LYS A 464 5.03 11.66 12.22
C LYS A 464 5.46 12.02 13.63
N SER A 465 6.46 11.34 14.17
CA SER A 465 6.97 11.59 15.52
C SER A 465 7.49 13.02 15.67
N ILE A 466 8.34 13.49 14.76
CA ILE A 466 8.94 14.84 14.77
C ILE A 466 7.86 15.93 14.66
N SER A 467 6.87 15.71 13.82
CA SER A 467 5.79 16.66 13.55
C SER A 467 4.57 16.48 14.44
N LYS A 468 4.62 15.56 15.43
CA LYS A 468 3.47 15.18 16.27
C LYS A 468 2.21 14.81 15.48
N GLY A 469 2.40 14.22 14.29
CA GLY A 469 1.34 13.83 13.38
C GLY A 469 0.84 14.94 12.44
N TYR A 470 1.40 16.15 12.51
CA TYR A 470 0.94 17.30 11.71
C TYR A 470 1.57 17.38 10.31
N ALA A 471 2.61 16.61 10.01
CA ALA A 471 3.18 16.56 8.67
C ALA A 471 2.47 15.51 7.81
N SER A 472 2.08 15.90 6.60
CA SER A 472 1.67 14.98 5.56
C SER A 472 2.81 14.72 4.58
N PHE A 473 2.84 13.52 4.02
CA PHE A 473 3.88 13.04 3.12
C PHE A 473 3.25 12.34 1.93
N ASP A 474 3.73 12.69 0.76
CA ASP A 474 3.42 12.03 -0.50
C ASP A 474 4.67 11.93 -1.35
N TYR A 475 4.74 10.95 -2.27
CA TYR A 475 5.90 10.80 -3.13
C TYR A 475 5.55 10.22 -4.50
N VAL A 476 6.39 10.52 -5.48
CA VAL A 476 6.35 9.92 -6.83
C VAL A 476 7.72 9.34 -7.14
N LEU A 477 7.74 8.14 -7.74
CA LEU A 477 8.97 7.58 -8.30
C LEU A 477 9.45 8.44 -9.46
N THR A 478 10.77 8.71 -9.50
CA THR A 478 11.38 9.51 -10.57
C THR A 478 12.30 8.65 -11.43
N ASP A 479 13.57 8.57 -11.09
CA ASP A 479 14.63 7.96 -11.87
C ASP A 479 15.49 7.02 -11.02
N TYR A 480 16.41 6.34 -11.67
CA TYR A 480 17.49 5.59 -11.02
C TYR A 480 18.75 6.42 -11.05
N ARG A 481 19.43 6.57 -9.90
CA ARG A 481 20.67 7.33 -9.79
C ARG A 481 21.77 6.46 -9.21
N ALA A 482 22.99 6.67 -9.70
CA ALA A 482 24.18 6.00 -9.17
C ALA A 482 24.40 6.37 -7.69
N GLY A 483 24.73 5.37 -6.86
CA GLY A 483 25.02 5.54 -5.45
C GLY A 483 26.26 4.73 -5.02
N ASP A 484 27.03 5.23 -4.06
CA ASP A 484 28.11 4.44 -3.44
C ASP A 484 27.54 3.43 -2.45
N LEU A 485 26.89 2.41 -3.02
CA LEU A 485 26.21 1.36 -2.28
C LEU A 485 27.10 0.15 -2.08
N VAL A 486 27.01 -0.47 -0.91
CA VAL A 486 27.74 -1.67 -0.55
C VAL A 486 26.83 -2.71 0.08
N LYS A 487 27.09 -3.99 -0.21
CA LYS A 487 26.42 -5.09 0.46
C LYS A 487 26.96 -5.22 1.88
N MET A 488 26.10 -5.04 2.86
CA MET A 488 26.35 -5.33 4.25
C MET A 488 25.74 -6.68 4.60
N SER A 489 26.55 -7.61 5.09
CA SER A 489 26.13 -8.94 5.53
C SER A 489 26.23 -9.04 7.04
N ILE A 490 25.22 -9.65 7.66
CA ILE A 490 25.24 -9.97 9.09
C ILE A 490 25.63 -11.43 9.26
N LEU A 491 26.65 -11.67 10.10
CA LEU A 491 27.10 -13.00 10.44
C LEU A 491 26.78 -13.31 11.90
N VAL A 492 26.16 -14.45 12.12
CA VAL A 492 25.89 -14.99 13.46
C VAL A 492 26.70 -16.27 13.62
N ASN A 493 27.55 -16.33 14.63
CA ASN A 493 28.51 -17.44 14.83
C ASN A 493 29.42 -17.72 13.61
N ALA A 494 29.79 -16.66 12.88
CA ALA A 494 30.57 -16.65 11.63
C ALA A 494 29.83 -17.21 10.39
N GLU A 495 28.54 -17.54 10.48
CA GLU A 495 27.71 -17.90 9.34
C GLU A 495 26.91 -16.69 8.87
N PRO A 496 26.87 -16.38 7.57
CA PRO A 496 26.09 -15.28 7.04
C PRO A 496 24.58 -15.61 7.14
N VAL A 497 23.81 -14.62 7.55
CA VAL A 497 22.34 -14.67 7.57
C VAL A 497 21.84 -13.87 6.38
N ASP A 498 21.47 -14.57 5.32
CA ASP A 498 21.07 -13.99 4.04
C ASP A 498 19.83 -13.07 4.17
N ALA A 499 18.85 -13.46 4.99
CA ALA A 499 17.65 -12.68 5.28
C ALA A 499 17.93 -11.30 5.93
N LEU A 500 19.11 -11.09 6.51
CA LEU A 500 19.58 -9.83 7.11
C LEU A 500 20.60 -9.08 6.23
N SER A 501 20.87 -9.59 5.03
CA SER A 501 21.73 -8.90 4.07
C SER A 501 21.02 -7.71 3.47
N MET A 502 21.70 -6.56 3.37
CA MET A 502 21.12 -5.34 2.80
C MET A 502 22.14 -4.53 2.01
N LEU A 503 21.64 -3.73 1.05
CA LEU A 503 22.44 -2.71 0.40
C LEU A 503 22.32 -1.40 1.19
N VAL A 504 23.45 -0.84 1.56
CA VAL A 504 23.53 0.40 2.33
C VAL A 504 24.54 1.36 1.69
N HIS A 505 24.30 2.65 1.85
CA HIS A 505 25.28 3.64 1.43
C HIS A 505 26.55 3.54 2.29
N ARG A 506 27.73 3.54 1.65
CA ARG A 506 29.02 3.31 2.32
C ARG A 506 29.23 4.21 3.54
N ALA A 507 28.89 5.50 3.43
CA ALA A 507 29.07 6.45 4.54
C ALA A 507 28.23 6.12 5.78
N ARG A 508 27.18 5.30 5.66
CA ARG A 508 26.26 4.94 6.77
C ARG A 508 26.42 3.50 7.24
N ALA A 509 27.19 2.72 6.49
CA ALA A 509 27.32 1.30 6.76
C ALA A 509 27.85 0.99 8.18
N ASP A 510 28.83 1.76 8.68
CA ASP A 510 29.40 1.55 10.02
C ASP A 510 28.37 1.82 11.13
N MET A 511 27.61 2.92 11.01
CA MET A 511 26.56 3.27 11.98
C MET A 511 25.44 2.24 11.98
N ARG A 512 24.95 1.89 10.80
CA ARG A 512 23.86 0.91 10.62
C ARG A 512 24.27 -0.49 11.07
N GLY A 513 25.50 -0.89 10.76
CA GLY A 513 26.06 -2.18 11.20
C GLY A 513 26.19 -2.28 12.71
N ARG A 514 26.63 -1.21 13.41
CA ARG A 514 26.70 -1.20 14.89
C ARG A 514 25.33 -1.33 15.53
N GLY A 515 24.36 -0.49 15.13
CA GLY A 515 23.01 -0.56 15.67
C GLY A 515 22.39 -1.95 15.48
N MET A 516 22.60 -2.58 14.32
CA MET A 516 22.07 -3.91 14.04
C MET A 516 22.69 -4.99 14.93
N VAL A 517 24.00 -5.02 15.09
CA VAL A 517 24.64 -6.05 15.92
C VAL A 517 24.35 -5.85 17.41
N GLU A 518 24.17 -4.59 17.88
CA GLU A 518 23.76 -4.27 19.25
C GLU A 518 22.34 -4.79 19.54
N LYS A 519 21.35 -4.47 18.71
CA LYS A 519 19.98 -4.98 18.86
C LYS A 519 19.91 -6.50 18.81
N MET A 520 20.58 -7.11 17.85
CA MET A 520 20.60 -8.58 17.75
C MET A 520 21.22 -9.26 18.97
N LYS A 521 22.23 -8.64 19.59
CA LYS A 521 22.83 -9.16 20.82
C LYS A 521 21.85 -9.23 21.98
N ASP A 522 20.96 -8.23 22.09
CA ASP A 522 19.99 -8.15 23.18
C ASP A 522 18.83 -9.14 22.98
N LEU A 523 18.55 -9.52 21.76
CA LEU A 523 17.43 -10.37 21.37
C LEU A 523 17.79 -11.84 21.22
N ILE A 524 19.03 -12.15 20.82
CA ILE A 524 19.46 -13.56 20.71
C ILE A 524 19.74 -14.12 22.12
N PRO A 525 19.01 -15.18 22.53
CA PRO A 525 19.16 -15.75 23.87
C PRO A 525 20.57 -16.32 24.09
N PRO A 526 21.11 -16.23 25.32
CA PRO A 526 22.40 -16.81 25.64
C PRO A 526 22.39 -18.34 25.48
N HIS A 527 23.39 -18.87 24.77
CA HIS A 527 23.63 -20.30 24.61
C HIS A 527 24.76 -20.80 25.50
N MET A 528 25.03 -22.10 25.46
CA MET A 528 26.15 -22.72 26.23
C MET A 528 27.53 -22.28 25.75
N PHE A 529 27.62 -21.58 24.61
CA PHE A 529 28.84 -21.01 24.02
C PHE A 529 28.62 -19.53 23.66
N GLN A 530 29.71 -18.81 23.42
CA GLN A 530 29.65 -17.41 22.99
C GLN A 530 29.25 -17.34 21.51
N ILE A 531 28.29 -16.44 21.20
CA ILE A 531 27.82 -16.18 19.85
C ILE A 531 28.34 -14.82 19.41
N PRO A 532 29.35 -14.76 18.53
CA PRO A 532 29.74 -13.51 17.90
C PRO A 532 28.69 -13.12 16.84
N ILE A 533 28.25 -11.87 16.89
CA ILE A 533 27.40 -11.24 15.87
C ILE A 533 28.25 -10.18 15.21
N GLN A 534 28.32 -10.18 13.89
CA GLN A 534 29.21 -9.32 13.13
C GLN A 534 28.51 -8.72 11.93
N ALA A 535 28.75 -7.44 11.66
CA ALA A 535 28.41 -6.82 10.38
C ALA A 535 29.67 -6.73 9.53
N ALA A 536 29.57 -7.12 8.26
CA ALA A 536 30.71 -7.17 7.35
C ALA A 536 30.37 -6.59 5.97
N ILE A 537 31.35 -5.96 5.33
CA ILE A 537 31.32 -5.48 3.95
C ILE A 537 32.45 -6.12 3.20
N GLY A 538 32.19 -6.91 2.15
CA GLY A 538 33.21 -7.55 1.33
C GLY A 538 34.21 -8.37 2.14
N GLY A 539 33.77 -9.05 3.21
CA GLY A 539 34.60 -9.84 4.11
C GLY A 539 35.27 -9.04 5.23
N ARG A 540 35.28 -7.71 5.20
CA ARG A 540 35.81 -6.86 6.27
C ARG A 540 34.73 -6.64 7.34
N ILE A 541 35.01 -7.02 8.58
CA ILE A 541 34.14 -6.77 9.72
C ILE A 541 34.17 -5.28 10.07
N ILE A 542 33.00 -4.63 10.08
CA ILE A 542 32.83 -3.21 10.41
C ILE A 542 32.29 -3.02 11.83
N ALA A 543 31.48 -3.99 12.32
CA ALA A 543 30.97 -3.97 13.68
C ALA A 543 30.93 -5.39 14.25
N ARG A 544 31.05 -5.51 15.58
CA ARG A 544 31.00 -6.80 16.26
C ARG A 544 30.46 -6.66 17.66
N GLU A 545 29.50 -7.51 18.01
CA GLU A 545 29.02 -7.75 19.35
C GLU A 545 29.11 -9.25 19.69
N THR A 546 28.92 -9.59 20.97
CA THR A 546 29.00 -10.98 21.39
C THR A 546 27.99 -11.28 22.48
N VAL A 547 27.09 -12.22 22.22
CA VAL A 547 26.19 -12.78 23.24
C VAL A 547 27.00 -13.67 24.16
N ARG A 548 26.98 -13.39 25.46
CA ARG A 548 27.74 -14.14 26.46
C ARG A 548 27.22 -15.55 26.63
N ALA A 549 28.10 -16.52 26.79
CA ALA A 549 27.70 -17.90 27.08
C ALA A 549 27.09 -18.02 28.48
N LEU A 550 26.08 -18.86 28.62
CA LEU A 550 25.58 -19.31 29.93
C LEU A 550 26.74 -19.92 30.73
N ARG A 551 26.92 -19.45 31.95
CA ARG A 551 28.03 -19.86 32.83
C ARG A 551 27.48 -20.79 33.91
N LYS A 552 27.79 -22.07 33.79
CA LYS A 552 27.59 -23.03 34.89
C LYS A 552 28.78 -22.91 35.84
N ASP A 553 28.56 -22.67 37.12
CA ASP A 553 29.64 -22.67 38.10
C ASP A 553 30.11 -24.11 38.35
N VAL A 554 31.11 -24.52 37.58
CA VAL A 554 31.72 -25.87 37.71
C VAL A 554 32.62 -25.99 38.92
N THR A 555 32.93 -24.87 39.60
CA THR A 555 33.79 -24.80 40.76
C THR A 555 33.04 -24.72 42.09
N ALA A 556 31.71 -24.59 42.06
CA ALA A 556 30.86 -24.46 43.27
C ALA A 556 31.03 -25.61 44.28
N LYS A 557 31.38 -26.80 43.81
CA LYS A 557 31.60 -28.02 44.66
C LYS A 557 33.09 -28.22 45.02
N CYS A 558 33.98 -27.29 44.69
CA CYS A 558 35.37 -27.40 45.06
C CYS A 558 35.61 -26.71 46.42
N TYR A 559 35.55 -27.51 47.50
CA TYR A 559 35.93 -27.06 48.84
C TYR A 559 37.47 -27.04 49.01
N GLY A 560 38.01 -25.95 49.60
CA GLY A 560 39.43 -25.82 49.91
C GLY A 560 40.30 -25.34 48.75
N GLY A 561 41.51 -24.91 49.04
CA GLY A 561 42.44 -24.17 48.17
C GLY A 561 43.07 -24.91 46.98
N ASP A 562 42.48 -25.99 46.46
CA ASP A 562 43.01 -26.71 45.29
C ASP A 562 42.85 -25.90 43.98
N ALA A 563 43.76 -24.97 43.78
CA ALA A 563 43.84 -24.12 42.59
C ALA A 563 44.02 -24.91 41.29
N SER A 564 44.74 -26.06 41.36
CA SER A 564 45.03 -26.89 40.17
C SER A 564 43.79 -27.63 39.68
N ARG A 565 42.94 -28.13 40.57
CA ARG A 565 41.67 -28.77 40.24
C ARG A 565 40.63 -27.77 39.69
N LYS A 566 40.56 -26.57 40.28
CA LYS A 566 39.72 -25.48 39.77
C LYS A 566 40.13 -25.10 38.33
N ARG A 567 41.40 -24.97 38.07
CA ARG A 567 41.95 -24.65 36.75
C ARG A 567 41.65 -25.73 35.71
N LYS A 568 41.82 -27.01 36.03
CA LYS A 568 41.49 -28.14 35.15
C LYS A 568 40.00 -28.19 34.83
N LEU A 569 39.11 -27.92 35.78
CA LEU A 569 37.66 -27.87 35.54
C LEU A 569 37.27 -26.72 34.63
N LEU A 570 37.87 -25.53 34.80
CA LEU A 570 37.67 -24.38 33.95
C LEU A 570 38.20 -24.63 32.52
N ASP A 571 39.36 -25.26 32.39
CA ASP A 571 39.95 -25.61 31.08
C ASP A 571 39.10 -26.64 30.35
N LYS A 572 38.57 -27.68 31.02
CA LYS A 572 37.60 -28.62 30.45
C LYS A 572 36.31 -27.95 30.03
N GLN A 573 35.78 -27.02 30.82
CA GLN A 573 34.60 -26.23 30.44
C GLN A 573 34.87 -25.39 29.21
N LYS A 574 36.02 -24.74 29.12
CA LYS A 574 36.43 -23.94 27.96
C LYS A 574 36.58 -24.79 26.70
N GLU A 575 37.15 -25.97 26.81
CA GLU A 575 37.33 -26.91 25.70
C GLU A 575 35.96 -27.48 25.24
N GLY A 576 35.09 -27.86 26.18
CA GLY A 576 33.71 -28.29 25.89
C GLY A 576 32.91 -27.22 25.17
N LYS A 577 32.98 -25.96 25.61
CA LYS A 577 32.34 -24.83 24.94
C LYS A 577 32.90 -24.58 23.52
N LYS A 578 34.21 -24.78 23.32
CA LYS A 578 34.84 -24.66 21.99
C LYS A 578 34.32 -25.72 21.02
N LYS A 579 34.14 -26.97 21.49
CA LYS A 579 33.53 -28.05 20.70
C LYS A 579 32.05 -27.78 20.39
N MET A 580 31.26 -27.37 21.39
CA MET A 580 29.84 -27.01 21.18
C MET A 580 29.67 -25.90 20.17
N ARG A 581 30.59 -24.90 20.14
CA ARG A 581 30.56 -23.82 19.15
C ARG A 581 30.74 -24.31 17.71
N GLN A 582 31.52 -25.37 17.49
CA GLN A 582 31.80 -25.93 16.15
C GLN A 582 30.61 -26.67 15.56
N PHE A 583 29.70 -27.18 16.39
CA PHE A 583 28.55 -28.01 15.98
C PHE A 583 27.19 -27.42 16.33
N GLY A 584 27.16 -26.35 17.11
CA GLY A 584 25.90 -25.73 17.56
C GLY A 584 25.31 -24.79 16.52
N LYS A 585 24.14 -25.13 15.99
CA LYS A 585 23.31 -24.15 15.25
C LYS A 585 22.78 -23.14 16.24
N VAL A 586 22.75 -21.86 15.83
CA VAL A 586 22.16 -20.78 16.60
C VAL A 586 20.78 -20.50 16.00
N GLU A 587 19.74 -20.75 16.78
CA GLU A 587 18.40 -20.32 16.43
C GLU A 587 18.30 -18.81 16.67
N ILE A 588 17.93 -18.08 15.64
CA ILE A 588 17.69 -16.64 15.71
C ILE A 588 16.19 -16.47 15.92
N PRO A 589 15.74 -15.89 17.06
CA PRO A 589 14.33 -15.67 17.31
C PRO A 589 13.70 -14.75 16.27
N GLN A 590 12.42 -14.93 15.99
CA GLN A 590 11.67 -14.09 15.05
C GLN A 590 11.73 -12.62 15.45
N GLU A 591 11.62 -12.33 16.76
CA GLU A 591 11.72 -10.97 17.30
C GLU A 591 13.05 -10.30 16.94
N ALA A 592 14.13 -11.07 16.79
CA ALA A 592 15.44 -10.54 16.40
C ALA A 592 15.44 -10.07 14.94
N PHE A 593 14.73 -10.77 14.04
CA PHE A 593 14.55 -10.31 12.66
C PHE A 593 13.70 -9.04 12.61
N ILE A 594 12.55 -9.02 13.29
CA ILE A 594 11.64 -7.87 13.33
C ILE A 594 12.33 -6.64 13.93
N ALA A 595 13.07 -6.82 15.03
CA ALA A 595 13.74 -5.70 15.69
C ALA A 595 14.98 -5.22 14.92
N ALA A 596 15.68 -6.10 14.21
CA ALA A 596 16.75 -5.69 13.30
C ALA A 596 16.21 -4.76 12.19
N LEU A 597 14.92 -4.88 11.82
CA LEU A 597 14.25 -4.06 10.83
C LEU A 597 13.82 -2.67 11.37
N LYS A 598 13.52 -2.59 12.67
CA LYS A 598 13.09 -1.35 13.34
C LYS A 598 14.25 -0.56 13.94
N MET A 599 15.43 -0.62 13.32
CA MET A 599 16.69 -0.13 13.90
C MET A 599 16.81 1.37 14.12
N ASP A 600 15.98 2.17 13.49
CA ASP A 600 16.13 3.62 13.52
C ASP A 600 15.05 4.33 14.35
N ALA A 601 14.34 3.61 15.22
CA ALA A 601 13.26 4.19 16.04
C ALA A 601 13.74 4.90 17.32
N ASP A 602 15.05 4.89 17.64
CA ASP A 602 15.64 5.56 18.80
C ASP A 602 16.52 6.76 18.42
#